data_4cf36ea0cedcc474afda775d9559d6e0
#
_entry.id   4cf36ea0cedcc474afda775d9559d6e0
#
_cell.length_a   1.000
_cell.length_b   1.000
_cell.length_c   1.000
_cell.angle_alpha   90.00
_cell.angle_beta   90.00
_cell.angle_gamma   90.00
#
_symmetry.space_group_name_H-M   'P 1'
#
loop_
_entity.id
_entity.type
_entity.pdbx_description
1 polymer ?
#
loop_
_entity_poly.entity_id
_entity_poly.type
_entity_poly.pdbx_seq_one_letter_code
_entity_poly.pdbx_strand_id
1 'polypeptide(L)'
;MTSVHREITTAVSEHVVAAALASLPQVGPQRLRLLMNELGAHTAWRTIRGELAPTARMAALLGQHDLGRMWRRSATDQLLEHIAESLEAHHMLVLLAKDAEYPAVLRGDPSAPAVLFARGNMAALRHRRVGVVGTRAASAAGRHFARRLSCELAAHGVAVVSGLARGIDAAAHLGALDALEARDAAPPGIAAAKDAAPPIAVVASGLDVVYPREHATLWGSVVEHGVLLSESPPGCAPDAFRFPLRNRILAALSEVLVVVESRETGGSMITVEEALKRDVTVMAVPGAPLSTTSAGTNQLLSQGAAPVRDATDVLVALGLDHQRHRMHRDTRVPPSPDDRVVLEALVQQPLTFDQLVQRVGLPIHDVAVRIGHLESQGWVTANAGWWEALVSP
;
A
#
# COMPACT_ATOMS: atom_id res chain seq x y z
N MET A 1 55.61 26.07 17.83
CA MET A 1 54.86 25.27 16.82
C MET A 1 53.46 25.04 17.39
N THR A 2 52.58 25.94 17.03
CA THR A 2 51.21 26.05 17.56
C THR A 2 50.29 25.14 16.76
N SER A 3 49.74 24.10 17.43
CA SER A 3 48.77 23.21 16.90
C SER A 3 47.42 23.96 16.74
N VAL A 4 47.08 24.22 15.48
CA VAL A 4 45.74 24.77 15.13
C VAL A 4 44.75 23.59 15.19
N HIS A 5 44.05 23.48 16.30
CA HIS A 5 42.82 22.68 16.38
C HIS A 5 41.79 23.28 15.44
N ARG A 6 41.55 22.64 14.34
CA ARG A 6 40.49 22.93 13.41
C ARG A 6 39.18 22.49 14.08
N GLU A 7 38.54 23.43 14.76
CA GLU A 7 37.12 23.29 15.12
C GLU A 7 36.28 23.31 13.83
N ILE A 8 36.02 22.13 13.29
CA ILE A 8 34.94 21.92 12.33
C ILE A 8 33.72 21.53 13.17
N THR A 9 33.08 22.50 13.78
CA THR A 9 31.70 22.35 14.28
C THR A 9 30.78 22.32 13.07
N THR A 10 30.70 21.21 12.38
CA THR A 10 29.62 20.96 11.41
C THR A 10 28.35 20.88 12.24
N ALA A 11 27.48 21.89 12.12
CA ALA A 11 26.20 21.90 12.81
C ALA A 11 25.44 20.62 12.42
N VAL A 12 25.12 19.77 13.41
CA VAL A 12 24.39 18.52 13.19
C VAL A 12 23.07 18.84 12.49
N SER A 13 22.75 18.13 11.41
CA SER A 13 21.56 18.35 10.62
C SER A 13 20.28 18.29 11.49
N GLU A 14 19.33 19.17 11.24
CA GLU A 14 18.02 19.17 11.92
C GLU A 14 17.32 17.80 11.81
N HIS A 15 17.48 17.13 10.69
CA HIS A 15 16.92 15.80 10.45
C HIS A 15 17.52 14.72 11.38
N VAL A 16 18.83 14.76 11.63
CA VAL A 16 19.50 13.87 12.58
C VAL A 16 19.01 14.14 14.01
N VAL A 17 18.89 15.42 14.39
CA VAL A 17 18.39 15.82 15.70
C VAL A 17 16.93 15.37 15.89
N ALA A 18 16.07 15.52 14.88
CA ALA A 18 14.70 15.07 14.89
C ALA A 18 14.59 13.54 15.03
N ALA A 19 15.45 12.79 14.33
CA ALA A 19 15.54 11.35 14.43
C ALA A 19 16.02 10.90 15.83
N ALA A 20 16.99 11.60 16.41
CA ALA A 20 17.46 11.35 17.78
C ALA A 20 16.36 11.67 18.82
N LEU A 21 15.57 12.72 18.64
CA LEU A 21 14.39 12.98 19.47
C LEU A 21 13.36 11.85 19.37
N ALA A 22 13.12 11.32 18.17
CA ALA A 22 12.22 10.16 17.97
C ALA A 22 12.73 8.88 18.65
N SER A 23 14.03 8.78 18.90
CA SER A 23 14.68 7.63 19.56
C SER A 23 14.66 7.70 21.09
N LEU A 24 14.24 8.84 21.67
CA LEU A 24 14.20 8.98 23.12
C LEU A 24 13.19 7.98 23.75
N PRO A 25 13.53 7.39 24.89
CA PRO A 25 12.67 6.40 25.53
C PRO A 25 11.31 7.01 25.87
N GLN A 26 10.23 6.28 25.59
CA GLN A 26 8.85 6.68 25.85
C GLN A 26 8.43 8.02 25.20
N VAL A 27 9.12 8.51 24.16
CA VAL A 27 8.74 9.78 23.53
C VAL A 27 7.35 9.69 22.88
N GLY A 28 7.07 8.61 22.18
CA GLY A 28 5.79 8.36 21.51
C GLY A 28 5.39 9.46 20.52
N PRO A 29 4.44 9.19 19.61
CA PRO A 29 4.08 10.14 18.56
C PRO A 29 3.56 11.49 19.04
N GLN A 30 2.75 11.49 20.11
CA GLN A 30 2.13 12.72 20.62
C GLN A 30 3.16 13.65 21.28
N ARG A 31 4.08 13.11 22.08
CA ARG A 31 5.13 13.89 22.75
C ARG A 31 6.14 14.42 21.73
N LEU A 32 6.53 13.57 20.77
CA LEU A 32 7.43 13.98 19.69
C LEU A 32 6.82 15.14 18.89
N ARG A 33 5.55 15.03 18.53
CA ARG A 33 4.83 16.12 17.82
C ARG A 33 4.80 17.40 18.65
N LEU A 34 4.55 17.31 19.95
CA LEU A 34 4.57 18.47 20.83
C LEU A 34 5.95 19.15 20.81
N LEU A 35 7.03 18.38 20.95
CA LEU A 35 8.41 18.87 20.91
C LEU A 35 8.70 19.58 19.58
N MET A 36 8.36 18.92 18.46
CA MET A 36 8.65 19.43 17.12
C MET A 36 7.84 20.68 16.80
N ASN A 37 6.55 20.71 17.14
CA ASN A 37 5.67 21.85 16.82
C ASN A 37 5.94 23.09 17.66
N GLU A 38 6.28 22.92 18.95
CA GLU A 38 6.50 24.07 19.84
C GLU A 38 7.93 24.64 19.77
N LEU A 39 8.92 23.79 19.59
CA LEU A 39 10.31 24.20 19.71
C LEU A 39 11.14 23.97 18.43
N GLY A 40 10.72 23.03 17.58
CA GLY A 40 11.58 22.50 16.53
C GLY A 40 12.69 21.61 17.10
N ALA A 41 13.40 20.88 16.23
CA ALA A 41 14.31 19.83 16.67
C ALA A 41 15.47 20.33 17.53
N HIS A 42 16.22 21.32 17.07
CA HIS A 42 17.39 21.82 17.79
C HIS A 42 17.05 22.45 19.15
N THR A 43 15.99 23.26 19.22
CA THR A 43 15.59 23.90 20.47
C THR A 43 15.07 22.86 21.46
N ALA A 44 14.29 21.88 21.00
CA ALA A 44 13.81 20.76 21.82
C ALA A 44 14.98 19.96 22.40
N TRP A 45 15.97 19.62 21.58
CA TRP A 45 17.17 18.90 22.00
C TRP A 45 17.94 19.64 23.09
N ARG A 46 18.23 20.93 22.87
CA ARG A 46 18.94 21.79 23.83
C ARG A 46 18.16 22.00 25.13
N THR A 47 16.82 22.10 25.04
CA THR A 47 15.94 22.19 26.22
C THR A 47 15.98 20.89 27.03
N ILE A 48 15.93 19.73 26.40
CA ILE A 48 16.03 18.43 27.06
C ILE A 48 17.39 18.26 27.75
N ARG A 49 18.47 18.69 27.13
CA ARG A 49 19.83 18.70 27.72
C ARG A 49 19.98 19.68 28.90
N GLY A 50 19.03 20.62 29.02
CA GLY A 50 19.08 21.65 30.07
C GLY A 50 19.94 22.86 29.73
N GLU A 51 20.28 23.03 28.43
CA GLU A 51 21.02 24.16 27.91
C GLU A 51 20.11 25.41 27.70
N LEU A 52 18.81 25.18 27.58
CA LEU A 52 17.78 26.18 27.45
C LEU A 52 16.68 25.96 28.51
N ALA A 53 16.12 27.06 29.01
CA ALA A 53 14.98 27.00 29.91
C ALA A 53 13.72 26.47 29.17
N PRO A 54 12.96 25.52 29.77
CA PRO A 54 11.75 25.02 29.15
C PRO A 54 10.62 26.08 29.21
N THR A 55 9.73 26.08 28.22
CA THR A 55 8.43 26.76 28.33
C THR A 55 7.59 26.12 29.42
N ALA A 56 6.54 26.79 29.93
CA ALA A 56 5.67 26.24 30.96
C ALA A 56 5.08 24.87 30.56
N ARG A 57 4.70 24.70 29.30
CA ARG A 57 4.16 23.45 28.76
C ARG A 57 5.22 22.35 28.68
N MET A 58 6.44 22.71 28.28
CA MET A 58 7.57 21.78 28.26
C MET A 58 8.00 21.38 29.68
N ALA A 59 8.02 22.31 30.64
CA ALA A 59 8.31 22.00 32.03
C ALA A 59 7.29 20.99 32.60
N ALA A 60 6.01 21.18 32.31
CA ALA A 60 4.95 20.23 32.70
C ALA A 60 5.16 18.85 32.06
N LEU A 61 5.54 18.77 30.77
CA LEU A 61 5.85 17.50 30.09
C LEU A 61 7.08 16.82 30.70
N LEU A 62 8.16 17.55 30.90
CA LEU A 62 9.42 17.02 31.44
C LEU A 62 9.29 16.56 32.92
N GLY A 63 8.35 17.15 33.66
CA GLY A 63 8.02 16.74 35.03
C GLY A 63 7.21 15.44 35.17
N GLN A 64 6.62 14.94 34.06
CA GLN A 64 5.84 13.71 34.11
C GLN A 64 6.74 12.47 34.25
N HIS A 65 6.46 11.63 35.27
CA HIS A 65 7.09 10.31 35.43
C HIS A 65 8.62 10.27 35.22
N ASP A 66 9.34 11.31 35.69
CA ASP A 66 10.79 11.45 35.49
C ASP A 66 11.28 11.52 34.05
N LEU A 67 10.38 11.80 33.09
CA LEU A 67 10.74 11.91 31.66
C LEU A 67 11.93 12.85 31.42
N GLY A 68 11.95 14.00 32.06
CA GLY A 68 13.03 14.97 31.90
C GLY A 68 14.40 14.43 32.31
N ARG A 69 14.48 13.68 33.39
CA ARG A 69 15.73 13.01 33.81
C ARG A 69 16.14 11.92 32.85
N MET A 70 15.18 11.08 32.47
CA MET A 70 15.41 9.98 31.53
C MET A 70 15.88 10.51 30.16
N TRP A 71 15.18 11.49 29.60
CA TRP A 71 15.55 12.07 28.30
C TRP A 71 16.90 12.78 28.37
N ARG A 72 17.19 13.55 29.41
CA ARG A 72 18.50 14.19 29.58
C ARG A 72 19.67 13.22 29.62
N ARG A 73 19.47 12.04 30.24
CA ARG A 73 20.49 10.99 30.26
C ARG A 73 20.69 10.34 28.87
N SER A 74 19.62 10.27 28.08
CA SER A 74 19.63 9.65 26.76
C SER A 74 20.07 10.64 25.67
N ALA A 75 19.86 11.95 25.84
CA ALA A 75 20.16 12.98 24.87
C ALA A 75 21.65 13.34 24.86
N THR A 76 22.48 12.44 24.36
CA THR A 76 23.94 12.54 24.29
C THR A 76 24.42 12.80 22.86
N ASP A 77 25.64 13.33 22.70
CA ASP A 77 26.27 13.48 21.39
C ASP A 77 26.49 12.10 20.72
N GLN A 78 26.80 11.10 21.53
CA GLN A 78 26.94 9.71 21.06
C GLN A 78 25.64 9.17 20.44
N LEU A 79 24.44 9.56 20.94
CA LEU A 79 23.17 9.20 20.31
C LEU A 79 23.03 9.86 18.94
N LEU A 80 23.41 11.14 18.81
CA LEU A 80 23.39 11.85 17.53
C LEU A 80 24.31 11.17 16.50
N GLU A 81 25.54 10.83 16.89
CA GLU A 81 26.50 10.11 16.07
C GLU A 81 25.96 8.77 15.62
N HIS A 82 25.47 7.96 16.55
CA HIS A 82 24.89 6.64 16.28
C HIS A 82 23.68 6.72 15.31
N ILE A 83 22.81 7.70 15.50
CA ILE A 83 21.66 7.91 14.60
C ILE A 83 22.15 8.34 13.22
N ALA A 84 23.11 9.27 13.12
CA ALA A 84 23.66 9.69 11.84
C ALA A 84 24.28 8.53 11.07
N GLU A 85 25.13 7.73 11.74
CA GLU A 85 25.73 6.53 11.17
C GLU A 85 24.70 5.51 10.70
N SER A 86 23.65 5.27 11.50
CA SER A 86 22.60 4.33 11.14
C SER A 86 21.77 4.80 9.94
N LEU A 87 21.44 6.09 9.86
CA LEU A 87 20.75 6.67 8.71
C LEU A 87 21.56 6.53 7.43
N GLU A 88 22.87 6.80 7.49
CA GLU A 88 23.78 6.69 6.36
C GLU A 88 23.98 5.22 5.94
N ALA A 89 24.30 4.33 6.88
CA ALA A 89 24.56 2.90 6.62
C ALA A 89 23.37 2.19 5.95
N HIS A 90 22.15 2.61 6.25
CA HIS A 90 20.93 2.02 5.69
C HIS A 90 20.25 2.87 4.61
N HIS A 91 20.89 3.97 4.18
CA HIS A 91 20.33 4.89 3.18
C HIS A 91 18.90 5.35 3.54
N MET A 92 18.70 5.75 4.81
CA MET A 92 17.41 6.22 5.29
C MET A 92 17.30 7.74 5.16
N LEU A 93 16.16 8.20 4.69
CA LEU A 93 15.78 9.60 4.70
C LEU A 93 14.94 9.89 5.95
N VAL A 94 15.14 11.05 6.51
CA VAL A 94 14.27 11.60 7.56
C VAL A 94 13.47 12.74 6.95
N LEU A 95 12.15 12.67 7.06
CA LEU A 95 11.22 13.62 6.47
C LEU A 95 10.47 14.35 7.58
N LEU A 96 10.51 15.66 7.54
CA LEU A 96 9.75 16.56 8.40
C LEU A 96 8.60 17.17 7.60
N ALA A 97 7.51 17.58 8.27
CA ALA A 97 6.31 18.11 7.60
C ALA A 97 6.58 19.31 6.67
N LYS A 98 7.68 20.04 6.89
CA LYS A 98 8.13 21.17 6.08
C LYS A 98 8.87 20.79 4.80
N ASP A 99 9.38 19.55 4.72
CA ASP A 99 10.17 19.09 3.58
C ASP A 99 9.29 18.85 2.35
N ALA A 100 9.80 19.12 1.17
CA ALA A 100 9.05 18.97 -0.08
C ALA A 100 8.66 17.49 -0.32
N GLU A 101 9.53 16.57 0.06
CA GLU A 101 9.36 15.12 -0.06
C GLU A 101 8.39 14.53 0.96
N TYR A 102 8.03 15.25 2.02
CA TYR A 102 7.05 14.76 2.98
C TYR A 102 5.68 14.61 2.29
N PRO A 103 4.99 13.44 2.41
CA PRO A 103 3.74 13.21 1.69
C PRO A 103 2.70 14.30 1.96
N ALA A 104 2.26 14.98 0.91
CA ALA A 104 1.34 16.12 1.03
C ALA A 104 0.02 15.74 1.74
N VAL A 105 -0.47 14.51 1.50
CA VAL A 105 -1.69 13.98 2.13
C VAL A 105 -1.57 13.88 3.66
N LEU A 106 -0.37 13.72 4.19
CA LEU A 106 -0.15 13.65 5.64
C LEU A 106 -0.05 15.03 6.29
N ARG A 107 0.26 16.12 5.56
CA ARG A 107 0.44 17.45 6.16
C ARG A 107 -0.82 17.99 6.83
N GLY A 108 -2.00 17.65 6.31
CA GLY A 108 -3.29 18.05 6.87
C GLY A 108 -3.84 17.14 7.95
N ASP A 109 -3.24 15.97 8.19
CA ASP A 109 -3.72 14.98 9.15
C ASP A 109 -3.29 15.40 10.58
N PRO A 110 -4.26 15.60 11.51
CA PRO A 110 -3.95 15.92 12.92
C PRO A 110 -3.08 14.86 13.61
N SER A 111 -3.07 13.65 13.06
CA SER A 111 -2.29 12.52 13.55
C SER A 111 -1.03 12.24 12.75
N ALA A 112 -0.63 13.11 11.82
CA ALA A 112 0.57 12.92 10.99
C ALA A 112 1.82 12.67 11.84
N PRO A 113 2.75 11.82 11.40
CA PRO A 113 4.03 11.64 12.07
C PRO A 113 4.85 12.96 12.03
N ALA A 114 5.36 13.39 13.18
CA ALA A 114 6.23 14.57 13.24
C ALA A 114 7.58 14.31 12.57
N VAL A 115 8.02 13.07 12.59
CA VAL A 115 9.22 12.55 11.92
C VAL A 115 8.82 11.28 11.19
N LEU A 116 9.03 11.24 9.88
CA LEU A 116 8.77 10.07 9.04
C LEU A 116 10.10 9.60 8.44
N PHE A 117 10.41 8.34 8.63
CA PHE A 117 11.57 7.70 8.02
C PHE A 117 11.16 7.07 6.69
N ALA A 118 12.00 7.21 5.68
CA ALA A 118 11.79 6.62 4.37
C ALA A 118 13.04 5.92 3.86
N ARG A 119 12.87 4.80 3.13
CA ARG A 119 13.96 4.07 2.50
C ARG A 119 13.48 3.49 1.17
N GLY A 120 14.20 3.75 0.08
CA GLY A 120 13.87 3.31 -1.27
C GLY A 120 13.48 4.46 -2.19
N ASN A 121 12.64 4.15 -3.18
CA ASN A 121 12.28 5.09 -4.25
C ASN A 121 11.09 5.99 -3.85
N MET A 122 11.37 7.24 -3.50
CA MET A 122 10.37 8.23 -3.12
C MET A 122 9.37 8.57 -4.23
N ALA A 123 9.69 8.28 -5.50
CA ALA A 123 8.77 8.53 -6.62
C ALA A 123 7.48 7.70 -6.49
N ALA A 124 7.50 6.57 -5.76
CA ALA A 124 6.31 5.78 -5.45
C ALA A 124 5.17 6.62 -4.83
N LEU A 125 5.50 7.63 -4.04
CA LEU A 125 4.53 8.51 -3.37
C LEU A 125 3.81 9.50 -4.30
N ARG A 126 4.23 9.61 -5.55
CA ARG A 126 3.61 10.50 -6.56
C ARG A 126 2.43 9.86 -7.28
N HIS A 127 2.30 8.54 -7.20
CA HIS A 127 1.21 7.79 -7.81
C HIS A 127 -0.09 7.95 -7.02
N ARG A 128 -1.24 7.65 -7.66
CA ARG A 128 -2.50 7.38 -6.97
C ARG A 128 -2.31 6.15 -6.09
N ARG A 129 -2.98 6.06 -4.96
CA ARG A 129 -2.66 5.07 -3.91
C ARG A 129 -3.89 4.33 -3.42
N VAL A 130 -3.77 3.01 -3.36
CA VAL A 130 -4.78 2.11 -2.80
C VAL A 130 -4.19 1.32 -1.65
N GLY A 131 -4.80 1.42 -0.48
CA GLY A 131 -4.49 0.55 0.65
C GLY A 131 -5.07 -0.84 0.42
N VAL A 132 -4.25 -1.89 0.50
CA VAL A 132 -4.71 -3.29 0.45
C VAL A 132 -4.32 -3.97 1.74
N VAL A 133 -5.32 -4.34 2.54
CA VAL A 133 -5.10 -4.88 3.89
C VAL A 133 -5.96 -6.13 4.14
N GLY A 134 -5.58 -6.89 5.17
CA GLY A 134 -6.36 -8.03 5.58
C GLY A 134 -5.74 -8.86 6.70
N THR A 135 -6.26 -10.06 6.87
CA THR A 135 -5.81 -10.98 7.90
C THR A 135 -4.39 -11.51 7.64
N ARG A 136 -3.64 -11.71 8.74
CA ARG A 136 -2.32 -12.38 8.69
C ARG A 136 -2.43 -13.88 8.40
N ALA A 137 -3.56 -14.50 8.76
CA ALA A 137 -3.88 -15.91 8.51
C ALA A 137 -4.81 -16.04 7.29
N ALA A 138 -4.40 -15.48 6.16
CA ALA A 138 -5.18 -15.46 4.94
C ALA A 138 -5.31 -16.86 4.29
N SER A 139 -6.46 -17.11 3.69
CA SER A 139 -6.69 -18.28 2.86
C SER A 139 -5.80 -18.26 1.61
N ALA A 140 -5.64 -19.40 0.94
CA ALA A 140 -4.95 -19.45 -0.36
C ALA A 140 -5.66 -18.57 -1.40
N ALA A 141 -6.99 -18.60 -1.42
CA ALA A 141 -7.82 -17.81 -2.32
C ALA A 141 -7.66 -16.29 -2.02
N GLY A 142 -7.68 -15.89 -0.75
CA GLY A 142 -7.48 -14.49 -0.35
C GLY A 142 -6.10 -13.96 -0.74
N ARG A 143 -5.03 -14.74 -0.52
CA ARG A 143 -3.68 -14.36 -0.98
C ARG A 143 -3.59 -14.26 -2.50
N HIS A 144 -4.17 -15.22 -3.23
CA HIS A 144 -4.18 -15.19 -4.69
C HIS A 144 -4.94 -13.96 -5.20
N PHE A 145 -6.10 -13.67 -4.64
CA PHE A 145 -6.90 -12.50 -5.01
C PHE A 145 -6.13 -11.19 -4.72
N ALA A 146 -5.55 -11.04 -3.52
CA ALA A 146 -4.80 -9.85 -3.16
C ALA A 146 -3.60 -9.62 -4.10
N ARG A 147 -2.86 -10.69 -4.45
CA ARG A 147 -1.73 -10.62 -5.38
C ARG A 147 -2.17 -10.19 -6.77
N ARG A 148 -3.24 -10.82 -7.31
CA ARG A 148 -3.78 -10.47 -8.63
C ARG A 148 -4.31 -9.05 -8.67
N LEU A 149 -5.16 -8.66 -7.70
CA LEU A 149 -5.69 -7.30 -7.57
C LEU A 149 -4.57 -6.26 -7.55
N SER A 150 -3.55 -6.49 -6.74
CA SER A 150 -2.42 -5.56 -6.59
C SER A 150 -1.54 -5.48 -7.84
N CYS A 151 -1.36 -6.59 -8.56
CA CYS A 151 -0.67 -6.62 -9.84
C CYS A 151 -1.43 -5.78 -10.90
N GLU A 152 -2.74 -5.99 -11.01
CA GLU A 152 -3.60 -5.24 -11.92
C GLU A 152 -3.62 -3.74 -11.59
N LEU A 153 -3.75 -3.36 -10.30
CA LEU A 153 -3.71 -1.95 -9.87
C LEU A 153 -2.35 -1.31 -10.19
N ALA A 154 -1.26 -1.98 -9.85
CA ALA A 154 0.09 -1.48 -10.12
C ALA A 154 0.32 -1.30 -11.64
N ALA A 155 -0.11 -2.26 -12.47
CA ALA A 155 -0.05 -2.16 -13.93
C ALA A 155 -0.84 -0.96 -14.50
N HIS A 156 -1.85 -0.47 -13.77
CA HIS A 156 -2.61 0.75 -14.11
C HIS A 156 -2.03 2.04 -13.48
N GLY A 157 -0.80 2.00 -12.98
CA GLY A 157 -0.15 3.17 -12.41
C GLY A 157 -0.64 3.55 -11.01
N VAL A 158 -1.30 2.64 -10.30
CA VAL A 158 -1.79 2.85 -8.93
C VAL A 158 -0.90 2.13 -7.93
N ALA A 159 -0.23 2.89 -7.06
CA ALA A 159 0.65 2.35 -6.05
C ALA A 159 -0.14 1.63 -4.94
N VAL A 160 0.26 0.41 -4.64
CA VAL A 160 -0.32 -0.39 -3.56
C VAL A 160 0.34 -0.04 -2.24
N VAL A 161 -0.45 0.43 -1.28
CA VAL A 161 -0.02 0.72 0.09
C VAL A 161 -0.40 -0.44 1.00
N SER A 162 0.57 -1.05 1.67
CA SER A 162 0.30 -2.12 2.62
C SER A 162 1.34 -2.17 3.75
N GLY A 163 1.21 -3.13 4.66
CA GLY A 163 1.98 -3.14 5.91
C GLY A 163 3.08 -4.18 6.01
N LEU A 164 3.43 -4.88 4.95
CA LEU A 164 4.41 -5.98 4.93
C LEU A 164 4.15 -7.10 5.97
N ALA A 165 2.94 -7.15 6.56
CA ALA A 165 2.56 -8.24 7.46
C ALA A 165 2.39 -9.55 6.68
N ARG A 166 2.31 -10.68 7.41
CA ARG A 166 1.93 -11.97 6.81
C ARG A 166 0.57 -11.88 6.12
N GLY A 167 0.29 -12.81 5.23
CA GLY A 167 -1.03 -12.98 4.62
C GLY A 167 -1.32 -11.98 3.51
N ILE A 168 -2.36 -11.18 3.65
CA ILE A 168 -2.84 -10.27 2.61
C ILE A 168 -1.81 -9.20 2.27
N ASP A 169 -1.17 -8.58 3.27
CA ASP A 169 -0.21 -7.50 3.04
C ASP A 169 0.98 -7.97 2.17
N ALA A 170 1.56 -9.13 2.51
CA ALA A 170 2.65 -9.70 1.72
C ALA A 170 2.21 -10.05 0.29
N ALA A 171 1.02 -10.65 0.14
CA ALA A 171 0.48 -10.99 -1.17
C ALA A 171 0.24 -9.73 -2.02
N ALA A 172 -0.22 -8.64 -1.42
CA ALA A 172 -0.41 -7.37 -2.09
C ALA A 172 0.93 -6.78 -2.61
N HIS A 173 1.98 -6.79 -1.78
CA HIS A 173 3.29 -6.31 -2.23
C HIS A 173 3.90 -7.19 -3.31
N LEU A 174 3.77 -8.53 -3.21
CA LEU A 174 4.21 -9.44 -4.26
C LEU A 174 3.51 -9.14 -5.59
N GLY A 175 2.18 -8.91 -5.57
CA GLY A 175 1.45 -8.56 -6.78
C GLY A 175 1.92 -7.24 -7.42
N ALA A 176 2.18 -6.21 -6.61
CA ALA A 176 2.71 -4.96 -7.14
C ALA A 176 4.11 -5.12 -7.75
N LEU A 177 4.96 -5.97 -7.17
CA LEU A 177 6.28 -6.31 -7.72
C LEU A 177 6.17 -7.13 -9.00
N ASP A 178 5.22 -8.09 -9.10
CA ASP A 178 4.96 -8.85 -10.33
C ASP A 178 4.65 -7.93 -11.52
N ALA A 179 3.91 -6.83 -11.29
CA ALA A 179 3.62 -5.85 -12.33
C ALA A 179 4.88 -5.10 -12.83
N LEU A 180 5.81 -4.81 -11.93
CA LEU A 180 7.09 -4.18 -12.30
C LEU A 180 7.97 -5.16 -13.09
N GLU A 181 8.07 -6.41 -12.65
CA GLU A 181 8.81 -7.45 -13.36
C GLU A 181 8.24 -7.67 -14.77
N ALA A 182 6.91 -7.74 -14.91
CA ALA A 182 6.24 -7.87 -16.21
C ALA A 182 6.50 -6.67 -17.11
N ARG A 183 6.55 -5.45 -16.56
CA ARG A 183 6.94 -4.24 -17.30
C ARG A 183 8.37 -4.33 -17.83
N ASP A 184 9.31 -4.73 -16.97
CA ASP A 184 10.74 -4.76 -17.30
C ASP A 184 11.08 -5.90 -18.29
N ALA A 185 10.30 -6.98 -18.27
CA ALA A 185 10.41 -8.10 -19.20
C ALA A 185 9.76 -7.85 -20.58
N ALA A 186 8.96 -6.78 -20.74
CA ALA A 186 8.22 -6.51 -21.97
C ALA A 186 9.17 -6.04 -23.11
N PRO A 187 9.03 -6.58 -24.33
CA PRO A 187 9.83 -6.14 -25.47
C PRO A 187 9.65 -4.64 -25.79
N PRO A 188 10.69 -3.96 -26.28
CA PRO A 188 10.58 -2.56 -26.69
C PRO A 188 9.48 -2.35 -27.73
N GLY A 189 8.53 -1.46 -27.46
CA GLY A 189 7.45 -1.11 -28.39
C GLY A 189 6.11 -1.78 -28.10
N ILE A 190 6.03 -2.76 -27.22
CA ILE A 190 4.76 -3.24 -26.69
C ILE A 190 4.33 -2.31 -25.56
N ALA A 191 3.11 -1.79 -25.60
CA ALA A 191 2.55 -0.92 -24.58
C ALA A 191 2.13 -1.72 -23.32
N ALA A 192 3.01 -2.59 -22.83
CA ALA A 192 2.82 -3.24 -21.54
C ALA A 192 3.18 -2.22 -20.47
N ALA A 193 2.21 -1.83 -19.67
CA ALA A 193 2.34 -1.16 -18.37
C ALA A 193 3.56 -0.23 -18.17
N LYS A 194 3.85 0.66 -19.16
CA LYS A 194 5.00 1.60 -19.06
C LYS A 194 5.03 2.39 -17.75
N ASP A 195 3.88 2.54 -17.12
CA ASP A 195 3.66 3.33 -15.92
C ASP A 195 3.34 2.48 -14.68
N ALA A 196 3.78 1.21 -14.65
CA ALA A 196 3.53 0.36 -13.48
C ALA A 196 4.04 1.03 -12.20
N ALA A 197 3.14 1.18 -11.21
CA ALA A 197 3.44 1.91 -9.99
C ALA A 197 4.16 1.03 -8.96
N PRO A 198 5.24 1.56 -8.32
CA PRO A 198 5.96 0.84 -7.29
C PRO A 198 5.15 0.69 -5.99
N PRO A 199 5.40 -0.38 -5.19
CA PRO A 199 4.73 -0.57 -3.90
C PRO A 199 5.20 0.44 -2.85
N ILE A 200 4.29 0.74 -1.90
CA ILE A 200 4.56 1.55 -0.71
C ILE A 200 4.30 0.69 0.52
N ALA A 201 5.33 0.41 1.29
CA ALA A 201 5.16 -0.32 2.54
C ALA A 201 5.27 0.61 3.74
N VAL A 202 4.26 0.57 4.61
CA VAL A 202 4.31 1.26 5.92
C VAL A 202 4.58 0.20 6.97
N VAL A 203 5.65 0.35 7.76
CA VAL A 203 6.06 -0.66 8.74
C VAL A 203 6.06 -0.13 10.17
N ALA A 204 6.04 -1.03 11.16
CA ALA A 204 5.94 -0.69 12.58
C ALA A 204 7.29 -0.77 13.32
N SER A 205 8.35 -1.14 12.62
CA SER A 205 9.74 -1.20 13.12
C SER A 205 10.60 -0.11 12.49
N GLY A 206 11.82 0.07 12.97
CA GLY A 206 12.83 0.82 12.25
C GLY A 206 13.07 0.20 10.86
N LEU A 207 13.47 1.02 9.89
CA LEU A 207 13.65 0.57 8.50
C LEU A 207 14.89 -0.32 8.29
N ASP A 208 15.71 -0.47 9.31
CA ASP A 208 16.85 -1.41 9.44
C ASP A 208 16.43 -2.74 10.11
N VAL A 209 15.23 -2.81 10.71
CA VAL A 209 14.74 -3.97 11.45
C VAL A 209 13.65 -4.69 10.65
N VAL A 210 14.05 -5.73 9.94
CA VAL A 210 13.14 -6.55 9.12
C VAL A 210 12.12 -7.30 9.98
N TYR A 211 10.84 -7.07 9.72
CA TYR A 211 9.75 -7.78 10.39
C TYR A 211 8.54 -7.99 9.47
N PRO A 212 7.98 -9.21 9.39
CA PRO A 212 8.51 -10.45 10.00
C PRO A 212 9.81 -10.92 9.30
N ARG A 213 10.65 -11.67 10.01
CA ARG A 213 11.98 -12.07 9.50
C ARG A 213 11.92 -12.91 8.22
N GLU A 214 10.88 -13.71 8.07
CA GLU A 214 10.64 -14.51 6.85
C GLU A 214 10.37 -13.66 5.60
N HIS A 215 10.05 -12.39 5.75
CA HIS A 215 9.83 -11.46 4.63
C HIS A 215 11.12 -10.69 4.25
N ALA A 216 12.30 -11.14 4.66
CA ALA A 216 13.55 -10.43 4.35
C ALA A 216 13.76 -10.19 2.85
N THR A 217 13.48 -11.18 2.01
CA THR A 217 13.55 -11.03 0.54
C THR A 217 12.52 -10.02 0.03
N LEU A 218 11.26 -10.14 0.44
CA LEU A 218 10.21 -9.20 0.05
C LEU A 218 10.51 -7.77 0.52
N TRP A 219 11.05 -7.63 1.74
CA TRP A 219 11.50 -6.35 2.27
C TRP A 219 12.57 -5.71 1.37
N GLY A 220 13.59 -6.51 0.98
CA GLY A 220 14.64 -6.07 0.06
C GLY A 220 14.08 -5.63 -1.29
N SER A 221 13.18 -6.41 -1.89
CA SER A 221 12.54 -6.06 -3.17
C SER A 221 11.70 -4.79 -3.09
N VAL A 222 11.01 -4.55 -1.96
CA VAL A 222 10.26 -3.28 -1.77
C VAL A 222 11.21 -2.10 -1.58
N VAL A 223 12.38 -2.27 -0.93
CA VAL A 223 13.39 -1.20 -0.84
C VAL A 223 13.96 -0.88 -2.23
N GLU A 224 14.22 -1.90 -3.04
CA GLU A 224 14.83 -1.75 -4.36
C GLU A 224 13.91 -1.07 -5.36
N HIS A 225 12.65 -1.48 -5.42
CA HIS A 225 11.70 -1.04 -6.46
C HIS A 225 10.66 -0.03 -5.97
N GLY A 226 10.35 -0.01 -4.67
CA GLY A 226 9.33 0.82 -4.05
C GLY A 226 9.88 1.66 -2.90
N VAL A 227 9.05 1.91 -1.89
CA VAL A 227 9.45 2.67 -0.70
C VAL A 227 8.94 2.04 0.59
N LEU A 228 9.80 1.98 1.60
CA LEU A 228 9.44 1.71 2.98
C LEU A 228 9.25 3.02 3.73
N LEU A 229 8.21 3.11 4.54
CA LEU A 229 7.91 4.23 5.42
C LEU A 229 7.72 3.74 6.87
N SER A 230 8.24 4.48 7.83
CA SER A 230 8.04 4.21 9.25
C SER A 230 8.07 5.49 10.08
N GLU A 231 7.31 5.51 11.17
CA GLU A 231 7.44 6.52 12.24
C GLU A 231 8.45 6.08 13.32
N SER A 232 8.87 4.81 13.28
CA SER A 232 9.82 4.24 14.22
C SER A 232 11.25 4.58 13.82
N PRO A 233 12.09 5.07 14.75
CA PRO A 233 13.48 5.41 14.46
C PRO A 233 14.32 4.15 14.17
N PRO A 234 15.56 4.32 13.64
CA PRO A 234 16.51 3.23 13.46
C PRO A 234 16.68 2.39 14.73
N GLY A 235 16.90 1.08 14.57
CA GLY A 235 17.07 0.12 15.67
C GLY A 235 15.78 -0.23 16.42
N CYS A 236 14.64 0.37 16.07
CA CYS A 236 13.41 0.19 16.82
C CYS A 236 12.76 -1.16 16.52
N ALA A 237 12.59 -2.00 17.56
CA ALA A 237 11.92 -3.28 17.45
C ALA A 237 10.41 -3.15 17.17
N PRO A 238 9.78 -4.16 16.53
CA PRO A 238 8.34 -4.20 16.27
C PRO A 238 7.55 -4.62 17.51
N ASP A 239 7.13 -3.66 18.30
CA ASP A 239 6.28 -3.90 19.48
C ASP A 239 4.79 -3.93 19.12
N ALA A 240 3.99 -4.68 19.87
CA ALA A 240 2.56 -4.87 19.62
C ALA A 240 1.78 -3.55 19.53
N PHE A 241 2.09 -2.56 20.36
CA PHE A 241 1.42 -1.25 20.37
C PHE A 241 1.74 -0.38 19.14
N ARG A 242 2.81 -0.69 18.41
CA ARG A 242 3.24 0.09 17.22
C ARG A 242 2.42 -0.24 15.98
N PHE A 243 1.83 -1.44 15.90
CA PHE A 243 1.01 -1.83 14.75
C PHE A 243 -0.24 -0.96 14.58
N PRO A 244 -1.05 -0.71 15.63
CA PRO A 244 -2.15 0.24 15.54
C PRO A 244 -1.70 1.66 15.18
N LEU A 245 -0.59 2.12 15.76
CA LEU A 245 -0.04 3.44 15.47
C LEU A 245 0.39 3.57 13.99
N ARG A 246 0.98 2.53 13.42
CA ARG A 246 1.35 2.48 12.01
C ARG A 246 0.12 2.51 11.09
N ASN A 247 -0.95 1.81 11.44
CA ASN A 247 -2.13 1.66 10.59
C ASN A 247 -2.78 3.01 10.23
N ARG A 248 -2.71 4.02 11.10
CA ARG A 248 -3.20 5.38 10.80
C ARG A 248 -2.44 6.03 9.64
N ILE A 249 -1.13 5.76 9.51
CA ILE A 249 -0.29 6.29 8.43
C ILE A 249 -0.66 5.60 7.12
N LEU A 250 -0.86 4.27 7.14
CA LEU A 250 -1.30 3.51 5.99
C LEU A 250 -2.66 4.01 5.49
N ALA A 251 -3.63 4.18 6.40
CA ALA A 251 -4.94 4.70 6.07
C ALA A 251 -4.86 6.13 5.48
N ALA A 252 -4.07 7.02 6.10
CA ALA A 252 -3.90 8.39 5.64
C ALA A 252 -3.22 8.51 4.28
N LEU A 253 -2.36 7.55 3.91
CA LEU A 253 -1.74 7.50 2.58
C LEU A 253 -2.67 6.96 1.50
N SER A 254 -3.74 6.26 1.86
CA SER A 254 -4.65 5.59 0.93
C SER A 254 -5.78 6.52 0.48
N GLU A 255 -6.10 6.52 -0.81
CA GLU A 255 -7.27 7.19 -1.37
C GLU A 255 -8.50 6.29 -1.34
N VAL A 256 -8.27 4.98 -1.45
CA VAL A 256 -9.24 3.90 -1.26
C VAL A 256 -8.57 2.83 -0.41
N LEU A 257 -9.30 2.25 0.54
CA LEU A 257 -8.84 1.11 1.34
C LEU A 257 -9.64 -0.14 0.96
N VAL A 258 -8.97 -1.16 0.45
CA VAL A 258 -9.55 -2.47 0.14
C VAL A 258 -9.22 -3.47 1.24
N VAL A 259 -10.25 -4.08 1.80
CA VAL A 259 -10.13 -5.18 2.78
C VAL A 259 -10.43 -6.50 2.08
N VAL A 260 -9.40 -7.36 1.94
CA VAL A 260 -9.52 -8.62 1.17
C VAL A 260 -10.10 -9.76 2.02
N GLU A 261 -9.55 -9.99 3.19
CA GLU A 261 -10.07 -10.92 4.19
C GLU A 261 -9.87 -10.34 5.58
N SER A 262 -10.88 -10.41 6.43
CA SER A 262 -10.78 -10.01 7.84
C SER A 262 -11.77 -10.77 8.70
N ARG A 263 -11.36 -11.08 9.94
CA ARG A 263 -12.29 -11.44 11.00
C ARG A 263 -13.01 -10.18 11.48
N GLU A 264 -14.16 -10.29 12.13
CA GLU A 264 -14.91 -9.16 12.68
C GLU A 264 -14.06 -8.27 13.62
N THR A 265 -13.19 -8.88 14.41
CA THR A 265 -12.30 -8.21 15.36
C THR A 265 -10.82 -8.28 14.93
N GLY A 266 -10.57 -8.32 13.63
CA GLY A 266 -9.21 -8.43 13.07
C GLY A 266 -8.43 -7.12 13.16
N GLY A 267 -7.09 -7.22 13.15
CA GLY A 267 -6.21 -6.04 13.14
C GLY A 267 -6.39 -5.12 11.92
N SER A 268 -6.89 -5.64 10.80
CA SER A 268 -7.26 -4.86 9.62
C SER A 268 -8.47 -3.96 9.86
N MET A 269 -9.38 -4.32 10.78
CA MET A 269 -10.52 -3.47 11.16
C MET A 269 -10.06 -2.18 11.86
N ILE A 270 -8.94 -2.19 12.58
CA ILE A 270 -8.32 -0.96 13.11
C ILE A 270 -7.92 -0.02 11.98
N THR A 271 -7.42 -0.56 10.87
CA THR A 271 -7.09 0.24 9.68
C THR A 271 -8.34 0.81 9.02
N VAL A 272 -9.45 0.04 9.00
CA VAL A 272 -10.76 0.52 8.54
C VAL A 272 -11.24 1.69 9.38
N GLU A 273 -11.18 1.59 10.71
CA GLU A 273 -11.56 2.69 11.61
C GLU A 273 -10.72 3.94 11.35
N GLU A 274 -9.41 3.78 11.14
CA GLU A 274 -8.51 4.90 10.82
C GLU A 274 -8.80 5.50 9.43
N ALA A 275 -9.23 4.70 8.45
CA ALA A 275 -9.64 5.15 7.14
C ALA A 275 -10.95 5.96 7.21
N LEU A 276 -11.95 5.45 7.91
CA LEU A 276 -13.23 6.14 8.09
C LEU A 276 -13.10 7.49 8.82
N LYS A 277 -12.19 7.62 9.80
CA LYS A 277 -11.88 8.90 10.47
C LYS A 277 -11.32 9.96 9.51
N ARG A 278 -10.86 9.56 8.33
CA ARG A 278 -10.20 10.40 7.32
C ARG A 278 -11.01 10.52 6.03
N ASP A 279 -12.27 10.07 6.06
CA ASP A 279 -13.15 10.03 4.89
C ASP A 279 -12.56 9.24 3.71
N VAL A 280 -11.67 8.27 4.00
CA VAL A 280 -11.12 7.34 2.99
C VAL A 280 -12.18 6.31 2.65
N THR A 281 -12.48 6.16 1.37
CA THR A 281 -13.43 5.16 0.87
C THR A 281 -12.97 3.76 1.22
N VAL A 282 -13.82 2.99 1.93
CA VAL A 282 -13.56 1.60 2.29
C VAL A 282 -14.33 0.68 1.36
N MET A 283 -13.64 -0.27 0.77
CA MET A 283 -14.21 -1.33 -0.08
C MET A 283 -13.86 -2.70 0.49
N ALA A 284 -14.67 -3.71 0.24
CA ALA A 284 -14.48 -5.03 0.81
C ALA A 284 -14.68 -6.15 -0.23
N VAL A 285 -13.85 -7.18 -0.15
CA VAL A 285 -13.96 -8.35 -1.01
C VAL A 285 -15.01 -9.30 -0.43
N PRO A 286 -16.05 -9.68 -1.20
CA PRO A 286 -17.04 -10.65 -0.77
C PRO A 286 -16.41 -12.03 -0.50
N GLY A 287 -16.86 -12.69 0.55
CA GLY A 287 -16.39 -14.03 0.86
C GLY A 287 -17.52 -14.98 1.29
N ALA A 288 -17.19 -16.26 1.45
CA ALA A 288 -18.17 -17.26 1.85
C ALA A 288 -18.81 -16.91 3.22
N PRO A 289 -20.14 -16.98 3.37
CA PRO A 289 -20.83 -16.55 4.60
C PRO A 289 -20.39 -17.29 5.85
N LEU A 290 -19.97 -18.56 5.71
CA LEU A 290 -19.54 -19.41 6.83
C LEU A 290 -18.03 -19.31 7.10
N SER A 291 -17.29 -18.53 6.30
CA SER A 291 -15.85 -18.35 6.49
C SER A 291 -15.57 -17.31 7.57
N THR A 292 -14.88 -17.71 8.63
CA THR A 292 -14.44 -16.78 9.70
C THR A 292 -13.47 -15.71 9.20
N THR A 293 -12.73 -15.99 8.13
CA THR A 293 -11.79 -15.02 7.52
C THR A 293 -12.51 -13.99 6.65
N SER A 294 -13.77 -14.21 6.30
CA SER A 294 -14.60 -13.29 5.52
C SER A 294 -15.68 -12.59 6.36
N ALA A 295 -15.79 -12.93 7.64
CA ALA A 295 -16.84 -12.38 8.50
C ALA A 295 -16.77 -10.85 8.57
N GLY A 296 -15.57 -10.29 8.75
CA GLY A 296 -15.37 -8.83 8.82
C GLY A 296 -15.62 -8.14 7.48
N THR A 297 -15.19 -8.70 6.34
CA THR A 297 -15.47 -8.12 5.02
C THR A 297 -16.95 -8.18 4.67
N ASN A 298 -17.63 -9.29 4.98
CA ASN A 298 -19.06 -9.41 4.78
C ASN A 298 -19.85 -8.45 5.68
N GLN A 299 -19.37 -8.19 6.90
CA GLN A 299 -19.94 -7.16 7.78
C GLN A 299 -19.79 -5.77 7.17
N LEU A 300 -18.60 -5.41 6.64
CA LEU A 300 -18.40 -4.13 5.95
C LEU A 300 -19.35 -3.97 4.77
N LEU A 301 -19.54 -5.01 3.96
CA LEU A 301 -20.49 -5.00 2.85
C LEU A 301 -21.93 -4.76 3.33
N SER A 302 -22.35 -5.40 4.43
CA SER A 302 -23.68 -5.20 5.02
C SER A 302 -23.87 -3.78 5.57
N GLN A 303 -22.77 -3.11 5.93
CA GLN A 303 -22.74 -1.72 6.40
C GLN A 303 -22.64 -0.69 5.25
N GLY A 304 -22.62 -1.14 3.99
CA GLY A 304 -22.64 -0.27 2.82
C GLY A 304 -21.28 -0.08 2.15
N ALA A 305 -20.22 -0.80 2.56
CA ALA A 305 -18.96 -0.78 1.81
C ALA A 305 -19.19 -1.35 0.40
N ALA A 306 -18.58 -0.73 -0.62
CA ALA A 306 -18.69 -1.21 -1.98
C ALA A 306 -17.92 -2.55 -2.16
N PRO A 307 -18.47 -3.51 -2.91
CA PRO A 307 -17.80 -4.78 -3.17
C PRO A 307 -16.64 -4.62 -4.16
N VAL A 308 -15.58 -5.43 -3.96
CA VAL A 308 -14.44 -5.54 -4.88
C VAL A 308 -14.44 -6.95 -5.46
N ARG A 309 -14.67 -7.05 -6.78
CA ARG A 309 -14.62 -8.30 -7.56
C ARG A 309 -13.32 -8.40 -8.35
N ASP A 310 -12.80 -7.24 -8.78
CA ASP A 310 -11.57 -7.09 -9.57
C ASP A 310 -10.99 -5.67 -9.38
N ALA A 311 -9.86 -5.39 -10.05
CA ALA A 311 -9.22 -4.08 -10.01
C ALA A 311 -10.10 -2.96 -10.59
N THR A 312 -11.01 -3.31 -11.48
CA THR A 312 -11.90 -2.36 -12.14
C THR A 312 -12.81 -1.64 -11.15
N ASP A 313 -13.38 -2.37 -10.18
CA ASP A 313 -14.24 -1.77 -9.15
C ASP A 313 -13.46 -0.70 -8.36
N VAL A 314 -12.17 -0.95 -8.07
CA VAL A 314 -11.29 -0.02 -7.37
C VAL A 314 -10.90 1.18 -8.25
N LEU A 315 -10.62 0.94 -9.52
CA LEU A 315 -10.29 2.01 -10.49
C LEU A 315 -11.48 2.97 -10.68
N VAL A 316 -12.71 2.43 -10.71
CA VAL A 316 -13.94 3.24 -10.72
C VAL A 316 -14.03 4.12 -9.47
N ALA A 317 -13.77 3.55 -8.28
CA ALA A 317 -13.79 4.30 -7.02
C ALA A 317 -12.72 5.41 -6.98
N LEU A 318 -11.61 5.23 -7.69
CA LEU A 318 -10.57 6.26 -7.86
C LEU A 318 -10.91 7.30 -8.95
N GLY A 319 -11.99 7.13 -9.70
CA GLY A 319 -12.32 7.97 -10.87
C GLY A 319 -11.37 7.77 -12.06
N LEU A 320 -10.79 6.58 -12.19
CA LEU A 320 -9.86 6.22 -13.27
C LEU A 320 -10.49 5.33 -14.35
N ASP A 321 -11.80 5.18 -14.32
CA ASP A 321 -12.60 4.36 -15.23
C ASP A 321 -12.55 4.82 -16.70
N HIS A 322 -12.31 6.11 -16.95
CA HIS A 322 -12.17 6.65 -18.30
C HIS A 322 -10.97 6.09 -19.09
N GLN A 323 -10.05 5.40 -18.42
CA GLN A 323 -8.93 4.69 -19.07
C GLN A 323 -9.34 3.32 -19.63
N ARG A 324 -10.52 2.79 -19.30
CA ARG A 324 -11.01 1.48 -19.76
C ARG A 324 -11.06 1.33 -21.28
N HIS A 325 -11.40 2.39 -22.01
CA HIS A 325 -11.51 2.32 -23.48
C HIS A 325 -10.17 2.19 -24.22
N ARG A 326 -9.04 2.24 -23.54
CA ARG A 326 -7.71 2.21 -24.20
C ARG A 326 -6.90 0.93 -23.98
N MET A 327 -7.26 0.02 -23.04
CA MET A 327 -6.36 -1.05 -22.63
C MET A 327 -6.80 -2.49 -22.94
N HIS A 328 -8.02 -2.74 -23.40
CA HIS A 328 -8.38 -4.05 -23.94
C HIS A 328 -8.32 -4.03 -25.47
N ARG A 329 -7.11 -4.10 -26.02
CA ARG A 329 -6.96 -4.70 -27.34
C ARG A 329 -7.14 -6.19 -27.14
N ASP A 330 -8.33 -6.67 -27.52
CA ASP A 330 -8.57 -8.09 -27.69
C ASP A 330 -7.51 -8.62 -28.67
N THR A 331 -6.62 -9.48 -28.19
CA THR A 331 -5.54 -10.05 -29.00
C THR A 331 -5.99 -11.25 -29.82
N ARG A 332 -7.26 -11.67 -29.64
CA ARG A 332 -7.85 -12.75 -30.41
C ARG A 332 -8.01 -12.33 -31.87
N VAL A 333 -7.90 -13.32 -32.77
CA VAL A 333 -8.19 -13.08 -34.18
C VAL A 333 -9.65 -12.60 -34.30
N PRO A 334 -9.92 -11.46 -34.93
CA PRO A 334 -11.29 -10.96 -35.08
C PRO A 334 -12.17 -12.02 -35.77
N PRO A 335 -13.39 -12.27 -35.24
CA PRO A 335 -14.29 -13.24 -35.86
C PRO A 335 -14.64 -12.80 -37.28
N SER A 336 -14.75 -13.78 -38.20
CA SER A 336 -15.17 -13.52 -39.58
C SER A 336 -16.55 -12.85 -39.58
N PRO A 337 -16.92 -12.13 -40.67
CA PRO A 337 -18.26 -11.57 -40.81
C PRO A 337 -19.36 -12.62 -40.62
N ASP A 338 -19.09 -13.84 -41.06
CA ASP A 338 -20.03 -14.96 -40.99
C ASP A 338 -20.15 -15.52 -39.57
N ASP A 339 -19.05 -15.58 -38.78
CA ASP A 339 -19.03 -16.05 -37.42
C ASP A 339 -19.65 -15.03 -36.45
N ARG A 340 -19.63 -13.74 -36.79
CA ARG A 340 -20.22 -12.66 -35.95
C ARG A 340 -21.71 -12.86 -35.73
N VAL A 341 -22.44 -13.37 -36.68
CA VAL A 341 -23.89 -13.59 -36.56
C VAL A 341 -24.18 -14.56 -35.39
N VAL A 342 -23.34 -15.60 -35.26
CA VAL A 342 -23.46 -16.58 -34.18
C VAL A 342 -23.00 -16.00 -32.86
N LEU A 343 -21.88 -15.25 -32.86
CA LEU A 343 -21.35 -14.61 -31.68
C LEU A 343 -22.31 -13.55 -31.09
N GLU A 344 -22.92 -12.71 -31.94
CA GLU A 344 -23.87 -11.68 -31.52
C GLU A 344 -25.12 -12.28 -30.84
N ALA A 345 -25.58 -13.45 -31.33
CA ALA A 345 -26.68 -14.16 -30.68
C ALA A 345 -26.33 -14.63 -29.27
N LEU A 346 -25.07 -15.07 -29.04
CA LEU A 346 -24.58 -15.54 -27.76
C LEU A 346 -24.16 -14.40 -26.80
N VAL A 347 -23.78 -13.23 -27.32
CA VAL A 347 -23.49 -12.04 -26.50
C VAL A 347 -24.72 -11.56 -25.74
N GLN A 348 -25.92 -11.73 -26.30
CA GLN A 348 -27.14 -11.30 -25.65
C GLN A 348 -27.55 -12.21 -24.50
N GLN A 349 -27.38 -13.54 -24.65
CA GLN A 349 -27.66 -14.53 -23.60
C GLN A 349 -27.03 -15.89 -23.97
N PRO A 350 -26.70 -16.74 -22.97
CA PRO A 350 -26.36 -18.13 -23.22
C PRO A 350 -27.51 -18.88 -23.92
N LEU A 351 -27.16 -19.73 -24.87
CA LEU A 351 -28.12 -20.52 -25.64
C LEU A 351 -27.67 -21.99 -25.74
N THR A 352 -28.64 -22.92 -25.75
CA THR A 352 -28.34 -24.27 -26.19
C THR A 352 -28.11 -24.31 -27.69
N PHE A 353 -27.47 -25.36 -28.21
CA PHE A 353 -27.21 -25.46 -29.64
C PHE A 353 -28.48 -25.35 -30.49
N ASP A 354 -29.57 -26.02 -30.08
CA ASP A 354 -30.86 -25.96 -30.80
C ASP A 354 -31.47 -24.55 -30.77
N GLN A 355 -31.40 -23.87 -29.64
CA GLN A 355 -31.87 -22.49 -29.52
C GLN A 355 -31.04 -21.53 -30.39
N LEU A 356 -29.72 -21.76 -30.46
CA LEU A 356 -28.83 -20.97 -31.31
C LEU A 356 -29.18 -21.14 -32.78
N VAL A 357 -29.40 -22.40 -33.26
CA VAL A 357 -29.83 -22.69 -34.63
C VAL A 357 -31.14 -21.97 -34.98
N GLN A 358 -32.13 -22.03 -34.07
CA GLN A 358 -33.39 -21.33 -34.26
C GLN A 358 -33.23 -19.80 -34.26
N ARG A 359 -32.38 -19.29 -33.41
CA ARG A 359 -32.16 -17.84 -33.27
C ARG A 359 -31.47 -17.21 -34.47
N VAL A 360 -30.45 -17.92 -34.98
CA VAL A 360 -29.64 -17.44 -36.09
C VAL A 360 -30.30 -17.71 -37.47
N GLY A 361 -31.17 -18.72 -37.55
CA GLY A 361 -31.88 -19.08 -38.77
C GLY A 361 -30.99 -19.67 -39.88
N LEU A 362 -29.80 -20.19 -39.51
CA LEU A 362 -28.88 -20.85 -40.41
C LEU A 362 -29.04 -22.38 -40.38
N PRO A 363 -28.61 -23.08 -41.46
CA PRO A 363 -28.53 -24.54 -41.42
C PRO A 363 -27.72 -25.05 -40.26
N ILE A 364 -28.12 -26.17 -39.64
CA ILE A 364 -27.46 -26.79 -38.46
C ILE A 364 -25.95 -26.98 -38.72
N HIS A 365 -25.58 -27.43 -39.90
CA HIS A 365 -24.19 -27.63 -40.30
C HIS A 365 -23.39 -26.33 -40.24
N ASP A 366 -23.91 -25.23 -40.75
CA ASP A 366 -23.23 -23.94 -40.75
C ASP A 366 -23.04 -23.38 -39.35
N VAL A 367 -24.05 -23.53 -38.47
CA VAL A 367 -23.94 -23.12 -37.05
C VAL A 367 -22.89 -23.94 -36.32
N ALA A 368 -22.82 -25.27 -36.59
CA ALA A 368 -21.81 -26.14 -35.95
C ALA A 368 -20.38 -25.76 -36.37
N VAL A 369 -20.15 -25.45 -37.63
CA VAL A 369 -18.83 -25.04 -38.14
C VAL A 369 -18.42 -23.70 -37.54
N ARG A 370 -19.32 -22.72 -37.52
CA ARG A 370 -19.05 -21.36 -37.01
C ARG A 370 -18.80 -21.35 -35.49
N ILE A 371 -19.58 -22.12 -34.72
CA ILE A 371 -19.38 -22.21 -33.27
C ILE A 371 -18.05 -22.90 -32.94
N GLY A 372 -17.66 -23.93 -33.72
CA GLY A 372 -16.35 -24.56 -33.59
C GLY A 372 -15.19 -23.61 -33.90
N HIS A 373 -15.32 -22.74 -34.92
CA HIS A 373 -14.35 -21.69 -35.20
C HIS A 373 -14.24 -20.69 -34.04
N LEU A 374 -15.37 -20.20 -33.55
CA LEU A 374 -15.41 -19.26 -32.41
C LEU A 374 -14.84 -19.86 -31.13
N GLU A 375 -15.10 -21.15 -30.86
CA GLU A 375 -14.53 -21.87 -29.72
C GLU A 375 -13.02 -22.00 -29.86
N SER A 376 -12.52 -22.43 -31.02
CA SER A 376 -11.07 -22.57 -31.28
C SER A 376 -10.31 -21.25 -31.16
N GLN A 377 -10.97 -20.13 -31.43
CA GLN A 377 -10.42 -18.77 -31.30
C GLN A 377 -10.66 -18.15 -29.91
N GLY A 378 -11.34 -18.86 -28.98
CA GLY A 378 -11.60 -18.41 -27.63
C GLY A 378 -12.68 -17.32 -27.52
N TRP A 379 -13.60 -17.24 -28.48
CA TRP A 379 -14.73 -16.30 -28.47
C TRP A 379 -15.97 -16.84 -27.75
N VAL A 380 -16.13 -18.15 -27.70
CA VAL A 380 -17.24 -18.84 -27.05
C VAL A 380 -16.73 -20.05 -26.25
N THR A 381 -17.51 -20.51 -25.30
CA THR A 381 -17.26 -21.75 -24.56
C THR A 381 -18.55 -22.53 -24.35
N ALA A 382 -18.42 -23.85 -24.28
CA ALA A 382 -19.54 -24.73 -23.92
C ALA A 382 -19.49 -25.07 -22.42
N ASN A 383 -20.60 -24.88 -21.73
CA ASN A 383 -20.74 -25.25 -20.32
C ASN A 383 -22.09 -25.92 -20.08
N ALA A 384 -22.07 -27.19 -19.65
CA ALA A 384 -23.25 -28.02 -19.35
C ALA A 384 -24.33 -27.99 -20.46
N GLY A 385 -23.92 -27.99 -21.74
CA GLY A 385 -24.83 -28.00 -22.90
C GLY A 385 -25.29 -26.60 -23.34
N TRP A 386 -24.84 -25.55 -22.67
CA TRP A 386 -25.06 -24.16 -23.06
C TRP A 386 -23.81 -23.57 -23.70
N TRP A 387 -23.98 -22.73 -24.67
CA TRP A 387 -22.94 -21.92 -25.30
C TRP A 387 -22.99 -20.50 -24.77
N GLU A 388 -21.85 -20.01 -24.38
CA GLU A 388 -21.69 -18.67 -23.82
C GLU A 388 -20.60 -17.89 -24.57
N ALA A 389 -20.82 -16.62 -24.81
CA ALA A 389 -19.82 -15.75 -25.39
C ALA A 389 -18.80 -15.34 -24.32
N LEU A 390 -17.52 -15.53 -24.61
CA LEU A 390 -16.39 -15.02 -23.83
C LEU A 390 -16.04 -13.60 -24.30
N VAL A 391 -16.96 -12.67 -24.11
CA VAL A 391 -16.72 -11.26 -24.42
C VAL A 391 -15.86 -10.69 -23.31
N SER A 392 -14.72 -10.09 -23.66
CA SER A 392 -13.97 -9.31 -22.68
C SER A 392 -14.84 -8.14 -22.23
N PRO A 393 -15.07 -7.97 -20.93
CA PRO A 393 -15.84 -6.86 -20.41
C PRO A 393 -15.21 -5.51 -20.74
#